data_ab5c32d5a18c7220e17c8acd52dc5639
#
_entry.id   ab5c32d5a18c7220e17c8acd52dc5639
#
_cell.length_a   1.000
_cell.length_b   1.000
_cell.length_c   1.000
_cell.angle_alpha   90.00
_cell.angle_beta   90.00
_cell.angle_gamma   90.00
#
_symmetry.space_group_name_H-M   'P 1'
#
loop_
_entity.id
_entity.type
_entity.pdbx_description
1 polymer ?
#
loop_
_entity_poly.entity_id
_entity_poly.type
_entity_poly.pdbx_seq_one_letter_code
_entity_poly.pdbx_strand_id
1 'polypeptide(L)'
;LSGMAAMLGIGGMSLGSEADALNVSLFPDIVASTPFILELFNAHVTTLDGEVDTTFVAYLDEQKAPWWGAVMGLPGAAIGGVKSLFSDKEEEEGNKLDPFHLTEDQAKKVEAMRKAITADVDKKTGITTVTVTLQDPMVTAAITDTVVVKLQEYITAYRVSKAQQDCAYLEQLYKERQQEYYVAQQNYANYMDANKGVVLQSALTERERLQNDMNLAYQVYSQVATQLQVARAKVQEAKPVFAVVEPASVPLLPSGTSKKVILVGFIFLAV
;
A
#
# COMPACT_ATOMS: atom_id res chain seq x y z
N LEU A 1 33.80 5.54 -7.84
CA LEU A 1 32.64 4.78 -8.36
C LEU A 1 31.31 5.49 -8.09
N SER A 2 31.18 6.26 -6.99
CA SER A 2 29.95 7.02 -6.65
C SER A 2 29.62 8.19 -7.61
N GLY A 3 30.62 8.76 -8.29
CA GLY A 3 30.41 9.87 -9.22
C GLY A 3 29.81 9.48 -10.58
N MET A 4 30.01 8.24 -11.03
CA MET A 4 29.46 7.75 -12.31
C MET A 4 27.99 7.34 -12.21
N ALA A 5 27.54 6.86 -11.05
CA ALA A 5 26.13 6.50 -10.83
C ALA A 5 25.19 7.73 -10.87
N ALA A 6 25.67 8.88 -10.37
CA ALA A 6 24.93 10.15 -10.43
C ALA A 6 24.77 10.70 -11.85
N MET A 7 25.77 10.46 -12.71
CA MET A 7 25.78 10.96 -14.08
C MET A 7 24.86 10.19 -15.04
N LEU A 8 24.52 8.94 -14.67
CA LEU A 8 23.63 8.06 -15.45
C LEU A 8 22.15 8.15 -15.02
N GLY A 9 21.78 9.07 -14.15
CA GLY A 9 20.41 9.18 -13.64
C GLY A 9 19.96 8.02 -12.73
N ILE A 10 20.88 7.13 -12.36
CA ILE A 10 20.65 5.92 -11.56
C ILE A 10 20.87 6.19 -10.06
N GLY A 11 21.27 7.43 -9.71
CA GLY A 11 21.59 7.84 -8.33
C GLY A 11 20.43 7.83 -7.33
N GLY A 12 19.22 7.48 -7.77
CA GLY A 12 18.04 7.36 -6.90
C GLY A 12 17.61 5.93 -6.58
N MET A 13 18.24 4.92 -7.17
CA MET A 13 17.95 3.53 -6.80
C MET A 13 18.84 3.08 -5.64
N SER A 14 18.48 3.47 -4.43
CA SER A 14 18.99 2.88 -3.19
C SER A 14 18.61 1.39 -3.17
N LEU A 15 19.57 0.56 -3.53
CA LEU A 15 19.44 -0.89 -3.58
C LEU A 15 19.49 -1.45 -2.14
N GLY A 16 18.33 -1.55 -1.50
CA GLY A 16 18.16 -2.33 -0.28
C GLY A 16 18.08 -1.47 1.01
N SER A 17 17.24 -1.82 1.90
CA SER A 17 16.92 -1.35 3.24
C SER A 17 16.00 -0.12 3.38
N GLU A 18 16.13 0.95 2.61
CA GLU A 18 15.19 2.08 2.72
C GLU A 18 13.81 1.79 2.09
N ALA A 19 13.76 1.01 1.00
CA ALA A 19 12.49 0.63 0.38
C ALA A 19 11.65 -0.27 1.29
N ASP A 20 12.28 -1.11 2.11
CA ASP A 20 11.56 -1.96 3.07
C ASP A 20 11.08 -1.16 4.29
N ALA A 21 11.87 -0.23 4.80
CA ALA A 21 11.50 0.62 5.92
C ALA A 21 10.36 1.60 5.56
N LEU A 22 10.33 2.12 4.32
CA LEU A 22 9.24 2.96 3.81
C LEU A 22 7.91 2.20 3.74
N ASN A 23 7.94 0.90 3.40
CA ASN A 23 6.72 0.10 3.30
C ASN A 23 6.02 -0.11 4.64
N VAL A 24 6.77 -0.32 5.72
CA VAL A 24 6.17 -0.54 7.06
C VAL A 24 5.55 0.76 7.58
N SER A 25 6.15 1.92 7.32
CA SER A 25 5.62 3.22 7.76
C SER A 25 4.31 3.63 7.08
N LEU A 26 3.95 2.99 5.96
CA LEU A 26 2.71 3.27 5.23
C LEU A 26 1.49 2.49 5.79
N PHE A 27 1.68 1.53 6.69
CA PHE A 27 0.58 0.69 7.18
C PHE A 27 -0.54 1.50 7.86
N PRO A 28 -0.25 2.50 8.72
CA PRO A 28 -1.28 3.35 9.29
C PRO A 28 -2.09 4.10 8.21
N ASP A 29 -1.40 4.64 7.20
CA ASP A 29 -2.03 5.41 6.13
C ASP A 29 -2.89 4.52 5.21
N ILE A 30 -2.43 3.30 4.94
CA ILE A 30 -3.19 2.31 4.15
C ILE A 30 -4.49 1.96 4.88
N VAL A 31 -4.42 1.61 6.17
CA VAL A 31 -5.58 1.22 6.99
C VAL A 31 -6.57 2.38 7.12
N ALA A 32 -6.09 3.63 7.20
CA ALA A 32 -6.93 4.83 7.26
C ALA A 32 -7.49 5.27 5.90
N SER A 33 -7.04 4.67 4.79
CA SER A 33 -7.47 5.08 3.45
C SER A 33 -8.91 4.70 3.14
N THR A 34 -9.63 5.57 2.41
CA THR A 34 -11.02 5.31 2.00
C THR A 34 -11.18 4.01 1.21
N PRO A 35 -10.35 3.70 0.18
CA PRO A 35 -10.49 2.45 -0.56
C PRO A 35 -10.36 1.21 0.32
N PHE A 36 -9.41 1.21 1.25
CA PHE A 36 -9.21 0.09 2.18
C PHE A 36 -10.44 -0.13 3.08
N ILE A 37 -11.00 0.95 3.65
CA ILE A 37 -12.17 0.86 4.51
C ILE A 37 -13.40 0.37 3.74
N LEU A 38 -13.59 0.81 2.48
CA LEU A 38 -14.69 0.35 1.64
C LEU A 38 -14.59 -1.15 1.30
N GLU A 39 -13.39 -1.70 1.17
CA GLU A 39 -13.23 -3.14 1.01
C GLU A 39 -13.69 -3.93 2.24
N LEU A 40 -13.51 -3.38 3.44
CA LEU A 40 -13.98 -4.01 4.68
C LEU A 40 -15.50 -4.04 4.78
N PHE A 41 -16.23 -3.13 4.15
CA PHE A 41 -17.70 -3.10 4.17
C PHE A 41 -18.33 -4.37 3.60
N ASN A 42 -17.63 -5.04 2.68
CA ASN A 42 -18.05 -6.30 2.09
C ASN A 42 -17.63 -7.55 2.93
N ALA A 43 -16.91 -7.36 4.03
CA ALA A 43 -16.52 -8.46 4.89
C ALA A 43 -17.75 -9.11 5.52
N HIS A 44 -17.77 -10.43 5.56
CA HIS A 44 -18.82 -11.19 6.21
C HIS A 44 -18.61 -11.25 7.71
N VAL A 45 -19.63 -10.98 8.48
CA VAL A 45 -19.57 -10.91 9.95
C VAL A 45 -20.74 -11.61 10.59
N THR A 46 -20.48 -12.24 11.71
CA THR A 46 -21.50 -12.90 12.55
C THR A 46 -21.41 -12.37 13.97
N THR A 47 -22.52 -12.05 14.60
CA THR A 47 -22.55 -11.56 15.99
C THR A 47 -22.36 -12.71 16.98
N LEU A 48 -21.99 -12.37 18.23
CA LEU A 48 -21.72 -13.35 19.29
C LEU A 48 -22.96 -14.22 19.64
N ASP A 49 -24.15 -13.65 19.55
CA ASP A 49 -25.43 -14.36 19.75
C ASP A 49 -25.87 -15.18 18.52
N GLY A 50 -25.22 -15.00 17.37
CA GLY A 50 -25.56 -15.67 16.12
C GLY A 50 -26.83 -15.17 15.46
N GLU A 51 -27.42 -14.07 15.96
CA GLU A 51 -28.67 -13.50 15.41
C GLU A 51 -28.47 -12.77 14.09
N VAL A 52 -27.26 -12.20 13.89
CA VAL A 52 -26.88 -11.45 12.67
C VAL A 52 -25.77 -12.18 11.95
N ASP A 53 -26.01 -12.53 10.70
CA ASP A 53 -25.05 -13.14 9.77
C ASP A 53 -25.16 -12.39 8.43
N THR A 54 -24.30 -11.39 8.23
CA THR A 54 -24.46 -10.42 7.14
C THR A 54 -23.13 -9.77 6.75
N THR A 55 -23.16 -8.82 5.82
CA THR A 55 -22.00 -7.99 5.51
C THR A 55 -21.76 -6.95 6.60
N PHE A 56 -20.51 -6.55 6.76
CA PHE A 56 -20.13 -5.57 7.78
C PHE A 56 -20.86 -4.23 7.62
N VAL A 57 -21.12 -3.77 6.41
CA VAL A 57 -21.90 -2.55 6.17
C VAL A 57 -23.34 -2.70 6.65
N ALA A 58 -24.00 -3.84 6.37
CA ALA A 58 -25.35 -4.10 6.83
C ALA A 58 -25.42 -4.21 8.36
N TYR A 59 -24.44 -4.87 8.98
CA TYR A 59 -24.31 -4.89 10.45
C TYR A 59 -24.22 -3.47 11.03
N LEU A 60 -23.48 -2.56 10.40
CA LEU A 60 -23.38 -1.16 10.85
C LEU A 60 -24.73 -0.43 10.71
N ASP A 61 -25.57 -0.77 9.73
CA ASP A 61 -26.88 -0.18 9.49
C ASP A 61 -27.95 -0.66 10.48
N GLU A 62 -27.88 -1.90 10.90
CA GLU A 62 -28.84 -2.51 11.83
C GLU A 62 -28.68 -2.06 13.28
N GLN A 63 -27.54 -1.41 13.62
CA GLN A 63 -27.29 -0.94 14.98
C GLN A 63 -28.27 0.17 15.38
N LYS A 64 -29.07 -0.04 16.41
CA LYS A 64 -30.11 0.88 16.90
C LYS A 64 -29.58 2.21 17.45
N ALA A 65 -28.33 2.26 17.85
CA ALA A 65 -27.63 3.48 18.25
C ALA A 65 -26.21 3.40 17.69
N PRO A 66 -25.90 4.14 16.62
CA PRO A 66 -24.58 4.06 16.03
C PRO A 66 -23.55 4.45 17.07
N TRP A 67 -22.66 3.52 17.44
CA TRP A 67 -21.59 3.71 18.41
C TRP A 67 -20.66 4.88 18.04
N TRP A 68 -20.58 5.19 16.76
CA TRP A 68 -19.84 6.36 16.27
C TRP A 68 -20.45 7.70 16.68
N GLY A 69 -21.70 7.76 17.05
CA GLY A 69 -22.32 8.97 17.62
C GLY A 69 -21.66 9.38 18.94
N ALA A 70 -21.29 8.41 19.77
CA ALA A 70 -20.53 8.66 21.00
C ALA A 70 -19.07 9.09 20.72
N VAL A 71 -18.45 8.56 19.63
CA VAL A 71 -17.09 8.89 19.21
C VAL A 71 -17.00 10.30 18.60
N MET A 72 -18.07 10.76 17.93
CA MET A 72 -18.11 12.13 17.36
C MET A 72 -18.43 13.23 18.37
N GLY A 73 -18.63 12.87 19.66
CA GLY A 73 -18.83 13.86 20.73
C GLY A 73 -20.14 14.67 20.63
N LEU A 74 -21.18 14.17 19.95
CA LEU A 74 -22.48 14.78 19.95
C LEU A 74 -23.17 14.53 21.29
N PRO A 75 -23.57 15.57 22.03
CA PRO A 75 -24.34 15.40 23.25
C PRO A 75 -25.62 14.61 22.96
N GLY A 76 -25.95 13.62 23.78
CA GLY A 76 -27.05 12.66 23.60
C GLY A 76 -28.48 13.24 23.52
N ALA A 77 -28.64 14.53 23.31
CA ALA A 77 -29.94 15.20 23.21
C ALA A 77 -30.59 15.12 21.80
N ALA A 78 -29.89 14.61 20.77
CA ALA A 78 -30.41 14.57 19.40
C ALA A 78 -30.98 13.20 18.97
N ILE A 79 -30.99 12.19 19.85
CA ILE A 79 -31.30 10.79 19.47
C ILE A 79 -32.80 10.58 19.14
N GLY A 80 -33.70 11.49 19.54
CA GLY A 80 -35.14 11.40 19.27
C GLY A 80 -35.62 11.96 17.94
N GLY A 81 -34.82 12.82 17.28
CA GLY A 81 -35.21 13.57 16.09
C GLY A 81 -34.72 13.01 14.75
N VAL A 82 -33.74 12.10 14.77
CA VAL A 82 -33.02 11.67 13.55
C VAL A 82 -33.77 10.58 12.80
N LYS A 83 -34.74 9.92 13.44
CA LYS A 83 -35.50 8.82 12.82
C LYS A 83 -36.42 9.22 11.64
N SER A 84 -36.70 10.52 11.49
CA SER A 84 -37.52 11.03 10.37
C SER A 84 -36.70 11.55 9.16
N LEU A 85 -35.39 11.70 9.30
CA LEU A 85 -34.55 12.20 8.21
C LEU A 85 -33.91 11.08 7.36
N PHE A 86 -34.04 9.82 7.78
CA PHE A 86 -33.45 8.66 7.08
C PHE A 86 -34.51 7.77 6.41
N SER A 87 -35.73 8.29 6.18
CA SER A 87 -36.87 7.53 5.64
C SER A 87 -37.14 7.78 4.16
N ASP A 88 -36.22 8.35 3.42
CA ASP A 88 -36.30 8.31 1.97
C ASP A 88 -35.38 7.19 1.47
N LYS A 89 -36.01 6.00 1.38
CA LYS A 89 -35.52 4.89 0.59
C LYS A 89 -35.62 5.27 -0.88
N GLU A 90 -34.57 5.82 -1.45
CA GLU A 90 -34.29 5.56 -2.85
C GLU A 90 -33.47 4.30 -2.92
N GLU A 91 -34.15 3.18 -3.23
CA GLU A 91 -33.49 1.96 -3.69
C GLU A 91 -32.84 2.24 -5.03
N GLU A 92 -31.64 2.82 -5.04
CA GLU A 92 -30.83 2.84 -6.23
C GLU A 92 -30.17 1.47 -6.41
N GLU A 93 -30.68 0.74 -7.40
CA GLU A 93 -30.07 -0.46 -7.94
C GLU A 93 -28.59 -0.23 -8.24
N GLY A 94 -27.73 -1.05 -7.63
CA GLY A 94 -26.33 -1.16 -8.01
C GLY A 94 -25.37 -0.26 -7.23
N ASN A 95 -25.40 -0.36 -5.91
CA ASN A 95 -24.44 0.36 -5.04
C ASN A 95 -23.02 -0.23 -5.16
N LYS A 96 -22.36 0.03 -6.29
CA LYS A 96 -20.90 -0.10 -6.34
C LYS A 96 -20.34 0.96 -5.41
N LEU A 97 -19.69 0.52 -4.34
CA LEU A 97 -18.92 1.38 -3.44
C LEU A 97 -17.82 2.06 -4.28
N ASP A 98 -18.10 3.29 -4.74
CA ASP A 98 -17.17 4.08 -5.52
C ASP A 98 -16.43 5.04 -4.60
N PRO A 99 -15.10 4.89 -4.44
CA PRO A 99 -14.30 5.79 -3.62
C PRO A 99 -14.38 7.28 -4.03
N PHE A 100 -14.76 7.57 -5.29
CA PHE A 100 -14.88 8.93 -5.81
C PHE A 100 -16.24 9.56 -5.54
N HIS A 101 -17.30 8.74 -5.37
CA HIS A 101 -18.67 9.21 -5.20
C HIS A 101 -19.32 8.53 -3.99
N LEU A 102 -18.91 8.94 -2.80
CA LEU A 102 -19.52 8.46 -1.56
C LEU A 102 -20.80 9.23 -1.27
N THR A 103 -21.85 8.52 -0.84
CA THR A 103 -23.02 9.15 -0.22
C THR A 103 -22.62 9.75 1.14
N GLU A 104 -23.42 10.68 1.66
CA GLU A 104 -23.16 11.29 2.97
C GLU A 104 -23.10 10.23 4.10
N ASP A 105 -23.95 9.22 4.02
CA ASP A 105 -23.97 8.12 4.97
C ASP A 105 -22.73 7.23 4.87
N GLN A 106 -22.30 6.87 3.65
CA GLN A 106 -21.07 6.13 3.42
C GLN A 106 -19.85 6.91 3.92
N ALA A 107 -19.79 8.21 3.67
CA ALA A 107 -18.69 9.06 4.15
C ALA A 107 -18.63 9.09 5.69
N LYS A 108 -19.78 9.18 6.37
CA LYS A 108 -19.85 9.10 7.84
C LYS A 108 -19.38 7.75 8.37
N LYS A 109 -19.77 6.65 7.71
CA LYS A 109 -19.33 5.29 8.08
C LYS A 109 -17.81 5.13 7.88
N VAL A 110 -17.28 5.61 6.77
CA VAL A 110 -15.82 5.60 6.50
C VAL A 110 -15.06 6.37 7.59
N GLU A 111 -15.54 7.57 7.97
CA GLU A 111 -14.87 8.37 8.98
C GLU A 111 -14.95 7.72 10.39
N ALA A 112 -16.06 7.06 10.69
CA ALA A 112 -16.20 6.30 11.93
C ALA A 112 -15.23 5.10 11.95
N MET A 113 -15.11 4.36 10.85
CA MET A 113 -14.19 3.22 10.74
C MET A 113 -12.72 3.67 10.81
N ARG A 114 -12.38 4.79 10.20
CA ARG A 114 -11.02 5.38 10.28
C ARG A 114 -10.58 5.63 11.73
N LYS A 115 -11.53 5.95 12.61
CA LYS A 115 -11.27 6.14 14.05
C LYS A 115 -11.28 4.84 14.84
N ALA A 116 -12.06 3.85 14.38
CA ALA A 116 -12.21 2.57 15.05
C ALA A 116 -11.09 1.58 14.73
N ILE A 117 -10.44 1.74 13.57
CA ILE A 117 -9.40 0.84 13.07
C ILE A 117 -8.09 1.63 13.00
N THR A 118 -7.08 1.20 13.73
CA THR A 118 -5.76 1.82 13.73
C THR A 118 -4.68 0.77 13.54
N ALA A 119 -3.57 1.18 12.94
CA ALA A 119 -2.36 0.38 12.83
C ALA A 119 -1.19 1.21 13.36
N ASP A 120 -0.44 0.66 14.29
CA ASP A 120 0.76 1.26 14.84
C ASP A 120 1.98 0.41 14.52
N VAL A 121 3.07 1.08 14.17
CA VAL A 121 4.32 0.43 13.79
C VAL A 121 5.42 0.77 14.79
N ASP A 122 5.92 -0.22 15.49
CA ASP A 122 7.13 -0.07 16.28
C ASP A 122 8.37 -0.06 15.35
N LYS A 123 8.97 1.10 15.20
CA LYS A 123 10.15 1.30 14.34
C LYS A 123 11.40 0.53 14.81
N LYS A 124 11.44 0.07 16.06
CA LYS A 124 12.58 -0.68 16.60
C LYS A 124 12.49 -2.17 16.32
N THR A 125 11.28 -2.71 16.46
CA THR A 125 11.03 -4.15 16.28
C THR A 125 10.48 -4.49 14.89
N GLY A 126 9.93 -3.51 14.16
CA GLY A 126 9.23 -3.72 12.89
C GLY A 126 7.86 -4.39 13.06
N ILE A 127 7.41 -4.57 14.31
CA ILE A 127 6.10 -5.17 14.61
C ILE A 127 5.02 -4.13 14.35
N THR A 128 3.98 -4.53 13.60
CA THR A 128 2.78 -3.73 13.38
C THR A 128 1.67 -4.26 14.25
N THR A 129 1.09 -3.40 15.06
CA THR A 129 -0.08 -3.69 15.89
C THR A 129 -1.33 -3.11 15.25
N VAL A 130 -2.27 -3.96 14.88
CA VAL A 130 -3.60 -3.56 14.38
C VAL A 130 -4.58 -3.58 15.54
N THR A 131 -5.29 -2.47 15.77
CA THR A 131 -6.30 -2.35 16.80
C THR A 131 -7.65 -2.01 16.17
N VAL A 132 -8.67 -2.79 16.50
CA VAL A 132 -10.06 -2.56 16.07
C VAL A 132 -10.95 -2.43 17.30
N THR A 133 -11.80 -1.42 17.32
CA THR A 133 -12.74 -1.14 18.43
C THR A 133 -14.16 -1.08 17.91
N LEU A 134 -14.97 -2.12 18.17
CA LEU A 134 -16.37 -2.22 17.79
C LEU A 134 -17.22 -2.62 19.02
N GLN A 135 -18.55 -2.67 18.85
CA GLN A 135 -19.48 -3.00 19.96
C GLN A 135 -19.56 -4.50 20.23
N ASP A 136 -19.63 -5.31 19.18
CA ASP A 136 -19.73 -6.76 19.30
C ASP A 136 -18.33 -7.40 19.30
N PRO A 137 -18.00 -8.28 20.25
CA PRO A 137 -16.66 -8.88 20.37
C PRO A 137 -16.36 -9.87 19.26
N MET A 138 -17.34 -10.60 18.71
CA MET A 138 -17.15 -11.52 17.58
C MET A 138 -16.88 -10.75 16.30
N VAL A 139 -17.69 -9.73 16.02
CA VAL A 139 -17.51 -8.84 14.88
C VAL A 139 -16.16 -8.13 14.98
N THR A 140 -15.74 -7.70 16.18
CA THR A 140 -14.42 -7.08 16.40
C THR A 140 -13.29 -8.02 15.99
N ALA A 141 -13.34 -9.28 16.44
CA ALA A 141 -12.31 -10.27 16.11
C ALA A 141 -12.31 -10.59 14.61
N ALA A 142 -13.47 -10.80 13.99
CA ALA A 142 -13.61 -11.10 12.56
C ALA A 142 -13.08 -9.95 11.69
N ILE A 143 -13.43 -8.70 12.02
CA ILE A 143 -12.94 -7.53 11.30
C ILE A 143 -11.44 -7.34 11.53
N THR A 144 -10.91 -7.57 12.74
CA THR A 144 -9.47 -7.49 12.99
C THR A 144 -8.71 -8.47 12.10
N ASP A 145 -9.15 -9.72 12.00
CA ASP A 145 -8.55 -10.73 11.13
C ASP A 145 -8.62 -10.30 9.65
N THR A 146 -9.80 -9.84 9.22
CA THR A 146 -10.00 -9.33 7.86
C THR A 146 -9.07 -8.15 7.54
N VAL A 147 -8.91 -7.20 8.47
CA VAL A 147 -7.98 -6.07 8.31
C VAL A 147 -6.55 -6.55 8.13
N VAL A 148 -6.10 -7.52 8.93
CA VAL A 148 -4.75 -8.09 8.84
C VAL A 148 -4.55 -8.75 7.47
N VAL A 149 -5.49 -9.60 7.03
CA VAL A 149 -5.42 -10.28 5.74
C VAL A 149 -5.41 -9.27 4.58
N LYS A 150 -6.33 -8.31 4.58
CA LYS A 150 -6.42 -7.28 3.54
C LYS A 150 -5.18 -6.38 3.50
N LEU A 151 -4.63 -6.02 4.65
CA LEU A 151 -3.40 -5.25 4.73
C LEU A 151 -2.23 -6.02 4.11
N GLN A 152 -2.11 -7.31 4.40
CA GLN A 152 -1.09 -8.18 3.80
C GLN A 152 -1.26 -8.30 2.27
N GLU A 153 -2.49 -8.48 1.79
CA GLU A 153 -2.82 -8.51 0.36
C GLU A 153 -2.42 -7.19 -0.33
N TYR A 154 -2.82 -6.06 0.25
CA TYR A 154 -2.55 -4.73 -0.31
C TYR A 154 -1.05 -4.44 -0.44
N ILE A 155 -0.29 -4.73 0.62
CA ILE A 155 1.16 -4.52 0.65
C ILE A 155 1.86 -5.44 -0.35
N THR A 156 1.43 -6.71 -0.41
CA THR A 156 1.97 -7.67 -1.37
C THR A 156 1.73 -7.22 -2.80
N ALA A 157 0.50 -6.81 -3.12
CA ALA A 157 0.14 -6.31 -4.44
C ALA A 157 0.95 -5.05 -4.82
N TYR A 158 1.11 -4.12 -3.87
CA TYR A 158 1.90 -2.90 -4.08
C TYR A 158 3.38 -3.23 -4.37
N ARG A 159 4.02 -4.09 -3.56
CA ARG A 159 5.43 -4.48 -3.73
C ARG A 159 5.65 -5.20 -5.06
N VAL A 160 4.78 -6.14 -5.40
CA VAL A 160 4.85 -6.88 -6.68
C VAL A 160 4.68 -5.92 -7.85
N SER A 161 3.68 -5.05 -7.82
CA SER A 161 3.44 -4.06 -8.87
C SER A 161 4.64 -3.12 -9.05
N LYS A 162 5.21 -2.62 -7.96
CA LYS A 162 6.39 -1.76 -8.00
C LYS A 162 7.61 -2.48 -8.59
N ALA A 163 7.89 -3.70 -8.14
CA ALA A 163 8.98 -4.50 -8.67
C ALA A 163 8.81 -4.80 -10.17
N GLN A 164 7.58 -5.07 -10.62
CA GLN A 164 7.27 -5.27 -12.03
C GLN A 164 7.49 -4.01 -12.86
N GLN A 165 7.08 -2.83 -12.37
CA GLN A 165 7.31 -1.56 -13.04
C GLN A 165 8.81 -1.26 -13.20
N ASP A 166 9.59 -1.45 -12.13
CA ASP A 166 11.04 -1.26 -12.15
C ASP A 166 11.72 -2.24 -13.13
N CYS A 167 11.26 -3.49 -13.17
CA CYS A 167 11.74 -4.50 -14.11
C CYS A 167 11.41 -4.12 -15.57
N ALA A 168 10.18 -3.69 -15.85
CA ALA A 168 9.75 -3.27 -17.19
C ALA A 168 10.54 -2.06 -17.69
N TYR A 169 10.82 -1.08 -16.82
CA TYR A 169 11.69 0.05 -17.13
C TYR A 169 13.10 -0.41 -17.51
N LEU A 170 13.70 -1.31 -16.73
CA LEU A 170 15.03 -1.83 -17.02
C LEU A 170 15.05 -2.71 -18.28
N GLU A 171 13.97 -3.40 -18.62
CA GLU A 171 13.86 -4.13 -19.89
C GLU A 171 13.86 -3.21 -21.09
N GLN A 172 13.18 -2.08 -21.01
CA GLN A 172 13.20 -1.06 -22.05
C GLN A 172 14.61 -0.45 -22.17
N LEU A 173 15.19 -0.03 -21.05
CA LEU A 173 16.52 0.56 -21.01
C LEU A 173 17.59 -0.40 -21.56
N TYR A 174 17.49 -1.70 -21.24
CA TYR A 174 18.36 -2.73 -21.77
C TYR A 174 18.32 -2.79 -23.30
N LYS A 175 17.13 -2.76 -23.91
CA LYS A 175 16.96 -2.77 -25.37
C LYS A 175 17.56 -1.52 -26.01
N GLU A 176 17.37 -0.35 -25.40
CA GLU A 176 17.94 0.91 -25.86
C GLU A 176 19.48 0.87 -25.84
N ARG A 177 20.08 0.46 -24.73
CA ARG A 177 21.54 0.38 -24.58
C ARG A 177 22.15 -0.71 -25.48
N GLN A 178 21.45 -1.82 -25.69
CA GLN A 178 21.86 -2.85 -26.64
C GLN A 178 21.92 -2.30 -28.06
N GLN A 179 20.92 -1.54 -28.46
CA GLN A 179 20.89 -0.92 -29.79
C GLN A 179 22.03 0.11 -29.96
N GLU A 180 22.26 0.95 -28.95
CA GLU A 180 23.39 1.91 -28.97
C GLU A 180 24.74 1.20 -29.11
N TYR A 181 24.96 0.11 -28.38
CA TYR A 181 26.15 -0.69 -28.51
C TYR A 181 26.31 -1.26 -29.93
N TYR A 182 25.25 -1.82 -30.52
CA TYR A 182 25.30 -2.36 -31.88
C TYR A 182 25.58 -1.28 -32.92
N VAL A 183 25.02 -0.09 -32.78
CA VAL A 183 25.32 1.04 -33.66
C VAL A 183 26.79 1.46 -33.53
N ALA A 184 27.31 1.59 -32.31
CA ALA A 184 28.69 1.93 -32.07
C ALA A 184 29.66 0.86 -32.64
N GLN A 185 29.35 -0.41 -32.45
CA GLN A 185 30.06 -1.54 -33.01
C GLN A 185 30.13 -1.51 -34.55
N GLN A 186 28.93 -1.25 -35.18
CA GLN A 186 28.84 -1.15 -36.63
C GLN A 186 29.66 0.03 -37.17
N ASN A 187 29.59 1.18 -36.50
CA ASN A 187 30.39 2.36 -36.90
C ASN A 187 31.91 2.09 -36.84
N TYR A 188 32.35 1.46 -35.76
CA TYR A 188 33.74 1.06 -35.63
C TYR A 188 34.17 0.06 -36.74
N ALA A 189 33.36 -0.98 -36.99
CA ALA A 189 33.63 -1.99 -38.01
C ALA A 189 33.68 -1.37 -39.41
N ASN A 190 32.72 -0.55 -39.77
CA ASN A 190 32.63 0.14 -41.07
C ASN A 190 33.86 1.04 -41.29
N TYR A 191 34.30 1.76 -40.21
CA TYR A 191 35.48 2.61 -40.29
C TYR A 191 36.76 1.78 -40.53
N MET A 192 36.89 0.65 -39.81
CA MET A 192 38.00 -0.26 -39.98
C MET A 192 38.11 -0.85 -41.41
N ASP A 193 36.94 -1.22 -41.96
CA ASP A 193 36.89 -1.79 -43.32
C ASP A 193 37.21 -0.75 -44.39
N ALA A 194 36.76 0.49 -44.23
CA ALA A 194 37.01 1.59 -45.17
C ALA A 194 38.45 2.09 -45.15
N ASN A 195 39.18 1.92 -44.00
CA ASN A 195 40.50 2.50 -43.81
C ASN A 195 41.60 1.42 -43.63
N LYS A 196 41.44 0.27 -44.29
CA LYS A 196 42.47 -0.80 -44.23
C LYS A 196 43.82 -0.30 -44.77
N GLY A 197 44.87 -0.35 -43.93
CA GLY A 197 46.23 0.04 -44.31
C GLY A 197 46.52 1.54 -44.27
N VAL A 198 45.63 2.37 -43.78
CA VAL A 198 45.83 3.82 -43.60
C VAL A 198 46.70 4.07 -42.37
N VAL A 199 47.79 4.82 -42.54
CA VAL A 199 48.79 5.17 -41.46
C VAL A 199 48.69 6.64 -41.07
N LEU A 200 47.72 7.40 -41.56
CA LEU A 200 47.54 8.81 -41.21
C LEU A 200 47.16 8.96 -39.72
N GLN A 201 47.83 9.86 -39.02
CA GLN A 201 47.60 10.08 -37.60
C GLN A 201 46.13 10.46 -37.28
N SER A 202 45.47 11.23 -38.17
CA SER A 202 44.05 11.57 -38.03
C SER A 202 43.14 10.34 -38.11
N ALA A 203 43.46 9.38 -38.99
CA ALA A 203 42.74 8.14 -39.12
C ALA A 203 42.92 7.22 -37.90
N LEU A 204 44.10 7.21 -37.33
CA LEU A 204 44.37 6.48 -36.07
C LEU A 204 43.60 7.06 -34.90
N THR A 205 43.58 8.38 -34.76
CA THR A 205 42.81 9.08 -33.71
C THR A 205 41.29 8.80 -33.83
N GLU A 206 40.73 8.85 -35.03
CA GLU A 206 39.33 8.55 -35.24
C GLU A 206 38.99 7.08 -34.96
N ARG A 207 39.88 6.16 -35.31
CA ARG A 207 39.74 4.75 -34.91
C ARG A 207 39.69 4.59 -33.40
N GLU A 208 40.60 5.24 -32.67
CA GLU A 208 40.62 5.18 -31.20
C GLU A 208 39.37 5.78 -30.60
N ARG A 209 38.85 6.88 -31.16
CA ARG A 209 37.57 7.49 -30.71
C ARG A 209 36.42 6.51 -30.87
N LEU A 210 36.24 5.93 -32.06
CA LEU A 210 35.16 4.98 -32.33
C LEU A 210 35.27 3.70 -31.47
N GLN A 211 36.49 3.24 -31.21
CA GLN A 211 36.74 2.11 -30.33
C GLN A 211 36.34 2.44 -28.88
N ASN A 212 36.68 3.65 -28.41
CA ASN A 212 36.33 4.12 -27.08
C ASN A 212 34.80 4.27 -26.95
N ASP A 213 34.11 4.81 -27.96
CA ASP A 213 32.68 4.94 -28.02
C ASP A 213 31.98 3.56 -27.91
N MET A 214 32.49 2.57 -28.71
CA MET A 214 31.97 1.19 -28.65
C MET A 214 32.21 0.56 -27.27
N ASN A 215 33.40 0.75 -26.69
CA ASN A 215 33.72 0.19 -25.37
C ASN A 215 32.87 0.82 -24.27
N LEU A 216 32.62 2.13 -24.35
CA LEU A 216 31.74 2.82 -23.40
C LEU A 216 30.28 2.32 -23.53
N ALA A 217 29.78 2.21 -24.75
CA ALA A 217 28.44 1.68 -25.01
C ALA A 217 28.29 0.23 -24.50
N TYR A 218 29.31 -0.61 -24.69
CA TYR A 218 29.35 -1.97 -24.15
C TYR A 218 29.34 -2.00 -22.61
N GLN A 219 30.08 -1.14 -21.95
CA GLN A 219 30.13 -1.08 -20.50
C GLN A 219 28.76 -0.69 -19.92
N VAL A 220 28.09 0.32 -20.52
CA VAL A 220 26.76 0.75 -20.10
C VAL A 220 25.73 -0.36 -20.34
N TYR A 221 25.73 -0.99 -21.52
CA TYR A 221 24.88 -2.13 -21.85
C TYR A 221 25.06 -3.28 -20.86
N SER A 222 26.31 -3.67 -20.56
CA SER A 222 26.61 -4.74 -19.61
C SER A 222 26.16 -4.43 -18.18
N GLN A 223 26.29 -3.17 -17.75
CA GLN A 223 25.83 -2.74 -16.44
C GLN A 223 24.29 -2.79 -16.34
N VAL A 224 23.58 -2.32 -17.36
CA VAL A 224 22.11 -2.40 -17.39
C VAL A 224 21.65 -3.85 -17.46
N ALA A 225 22.33 -4.72 -18.21
CA ALA A 225 22.04 -6.15 -18.25
C ALA A 225 22.12 -6.78 -16.84
N THR A 226 23.12 -6.43 -16.07
CA THR A 226 23.29 -6.91 -14.69
C THR A 226 22.16 -6.40 -13.79
N GLN A 227 21.78 -5.12 -13.90
CA GLN A 227 20.69 -4.54 -13.12
C GLN A 227 19.36 -5.17 -13.48
N LEU A 228 19.10 -5.48 -14.75
CA LEU A 228 17.89 -6.18 -15.19
C LEU A 228 17.79 -7.58 -14.57
N GLN A 229 18.90 -8.32 -14.49
CA GLN A 229 18.88 -9.63 -13.81
C GLN A 229 18.53 -9.49 -12.33
N VAL A 230 19.06 -8.49 -11.63
CA VAL A 230 18.71 -8.20 -10.24
C VAL A 230 17.24 -7.80 -10.10
N ALA A 231 16.72 -6.97 -11.01
CA ALA A 231 15.31 -6.58 -10.98
C ALA A 231 14.37 -7.77 -11.21
N ARG A 232 14.72 -8.67 -12.13
CA ARG A 232 13.96 -9.91 -12.36
C ARG A 232 13.94 -10.81 -11.12
N ALA A 233 15.06 -10.95 -10.42
CA ALA A 233 15.11 -11.67 -9.16
C ALA A 233 14.21 -11.00 -8.10
N LYS A 234 14.25 -9.67 -7.99
CA LYS A 234 13.38 -8.91 -7.06
C LYS A 234 11.90 -9.11 -7.32
N VAL A 235 11.44 -9.24 -8.57
CA VAL A 235 10.03 -9.56 -8.87
C VAL A 235 9.63 -10.91 -8.28
N GLN A 236 10.53 -11.91 -8.30
CA GLN A 236 10.29 -13.21 -7.69
C GLN A 236 10.27 -13.16 -6.15
N GLU A 237 11.10 -12.29 -5.55
CA GLU A 237 11.23 -12.11 -4.11
C GLU A 237 10.21 -11.14 -3.52
N ALA A 238 9.45 -10.41 -4.38
CA ALA A 238 8.52 -9.35 -3.93
C ALA A 238 7.31 -9.85 -3.14
N LYS A 239 7.12 -11.17 -3.00
CA LYS A 239 6.08 -11.75 -2.15
C LYS A 239 6.55 -11.77 -0.69
N PRO A 240 6.16 -10.80 0.14
CA PRO A 240 6.60 -10.77 1.53
C PRO A 240 6.00 -11.95 2.29
N VAL A 241 6.77 -12.49 3.23
CA VAL A 241 6.27 -13.45 4.20
C VAL A 241 5.90 -12.66 5.45
N PHE A 242 4.61 -12.57 5.75
CA PHE A 242 4.13 -12.00 7.01
C PHE A 242 4.01 -13.09 8.05
N ALA A 243 4.55 -12.85 9.25
CA ALA A 243 4.34 -13.71 10.39
C ALA A 243 3.35 -13.03 11.34
N VAL A 244 2.21 -13.65 11.58
CA VAL A 244 1.26 -13.21 12.60
C VAL A 244 1.81 -13.67 13.95
N VAL A 245 2.23 -12.70 14.78
CA VAL A 245 2.78 -12.96 16.10
C VAL A 245 1.67 -13.29 17.09
N GLU A 246 0.57 -12.51 17.02
CA GLU A 246 -0.62 -12.70 17.84
C GLU A 246 -1.87 -12.60 16.94
N PRO A 247 -2.63 -13.69 16.77
CA PRO A 247 -3.84 -13.66 15.96
C PRO A 247 -4.98 -12.90 16.68
N ALA A 248 -5.94 -12.43 15.90
CA ALA A 248 -7.15 -11.82 16.44
C ALA A 248 -7.85 -12.80 17.40
N SER A 249 -8.27 -12.31 18.56
CA SER A 249 -9.00 -13.11 19.54
C SER A 249 -10.25 -12.36 20.00
N VAL A 250 -11.33 -13.10 20.32
CA VAL A 250 -12.55 -12.51 20.85
C VAL A 250 -12.30 -11.93 22.23
N PRO A 251 -12.46 -10.60 22.43
CA PRO A 251 -12.18 -9.99 23.72
C PRO A 251 -13.21 -10.41 24.78
N LEU A 252 -12.73 -10.81 25.95
CA LEU A 252 -13.57 -11.22 27.08
C LEU A 252 -14.08 -10.02 27.90
N LEU A 253 -13.37 -8.91 27.83
CA LEU A 253 -13.69 -7.70 28.61
C LEU A 253 -13.76 -6.48 27.68
N PRO A 254 -14.69 -5.53 27.94
CA PRO A 254 -14.77 -4.30 27.17
C PRO A 254 -13.52 -3.41 27.45
N SER A 255 -12.96 -2.83 26.42
CA SER A 255 -11.85 -1.88 26.52
C SER A 255 -12.29 -0.48 26.96
N GLY A 256 -13.60 -0.18 26.88
CA GLY A 256 -14.18 1.11 27.26
C GLY A 256 -14.41 1.26 28.76
N THR A 257 -14.66 2.52 29.17
CA THR A 257 -15.00 2.84 30.57
C THR A 257 -16.27 2.11 31.01
N SER A 258 -16.22 1.37 32.11
CA SER A 258 -17.37 0.58 32.57
C SER A 258 -18.58 1.48 32.86
N LYS A 259 -19.78 0.99 32.55
CA LYS A 259 -21.06 1.70 32.82
C LYS A 259 -21.17 2.18 34.27
N LYS A 260 -20.56 1.44 35.22
CA LYS A 260 -20.54 1.80 36.66
C LYS A 260 -19.69 3.06 36.93
N VAL A 261 -18.54 3.20 36.26
CA VAL A 261 -17.67 4.38 36.39
C VAL A 261 -18.34 5.62 35.77
N ILE A 262 -19.02 5.47 34.64
CA ILE A 262 -19.80 6.55 34.01
C ILE A 262 -20.93 6.98 34.94
N LEU A 263 -21.66 6.02 35.54
CA LEU A 263 -22.76 6.33 36.49
C LEU A 263 -22.25 7.09 37.72
N VAL A 264 -21.12 6.65 38.28
CA VAL A 264 -20.47 7.34 39.43
C VAL A 264 -20.05 8.75 39.03
N GLY A 265 -19.49 8.92 37.83
CA GLY A 265 -19.12 10.25 37.29
C GLY A 265 -20.33 11.19 37.17
N PHE A 266 -21.48 10.69 36.68
CA PHE A 266 -22.71 11.47 36.59
C PHE A 266 -23.28 11.82 37.96
N ILE A 267 -23.21 10.92 38.98
CA ILE A 267 -23.64 11.23 40.35
C ILE A 267 -22.75 12.33 40.96
N PHE A 268 -21.44 12.29 40.66
CA PHE A 268 -20.49 13.30 41.17
C PHE A 268 -20.68 14.69 40.53
N LEU A 269 -21.20 14.76 39.29
CA LEU A 269 -21.51 16.01 38.57
C LEU A 269 -22.89 16.59 38.94
N ALA A 270 -23.77 15.78 39.55
CA ALA A 270 -25.13 16.18 39.94
C ALA A 270 -25.24 16.68 41.39
N VAL A 271 -24.15 16.61 42.16
CA VAL A 271 -23.99 17.11 43.51
C VAL A 271 -23.16 18.40 43.49
#